data_b06e0468aa65b83c32ba990a44f3d68b
#
_entry.id   b06e0468aa65b83c32ba990a44f3d68b
#
_cell.length_a   1.000
_cell.length_b   1.000
_cell.length_c   1.000
_cell.angle_alpha   90.00
_cell.angle_beta   90.00
_cell.angle_gamma   90.00
#
_symmetry.space_group_name_H-M   'P 1'
#
loop_
_entity.id
_entity.type
_entity.pdbx_description
1 polymer ?
#
loop_
_entity_poly.entity_id
_entity_poly.type
_entity_poly.pdbx_seq_one_letter_code
_entity_poly.pdbx_strand_id
1 'polypeptide(L)'
;MSLVLPVCAQSVVGEARVAPAAPPDATAAALQAEASPQYLDIFEYRVEGAQKLTALEIERAVYPYLGEARTPEDVEGARLALERLYQAKGLQTMAVQVPQQQVQNSTVVIQVIEGKVGRLRIRGSRYFDHDQIKEKAPSIAEGEVPDFNAVTRDIIALNQLPDRRVTPSLRAGVVPGTVDIDLNVEDTFPLHGSLELNNRHSSDTKPLRLNGSLSYGNLWQLEHTVGLSFQVAPQRFDDAKVFSAYYLAPIPNTPLKLLVQGVKQDSDVSTLGTFDVAGRGEIFGAQAILALTGSETFTHNLTFGIDYKHFDELLTITDVAGGTQTPITYYPMAINYSLTLLRPKSVTQINAGLNFHARGLGSSSEEFDQKRAYSDGSYIYFRGDASYTRDVYESWQFFTKVQGQLSSQPLISSEQFGAGGLGTVRGYLESEVMGDNGIGLSVEFRAPPVTLGGFLNEWRFYIFGEGAGLTLNDALADQDSRFFLASIGAGMRLKFREHFNGSLDLGVPLRSEGTTEHFEPRLTFRVWAEF
;
A
#
# COMPACT_ATOMS: atom_id res chain seq x y z
N MET A 1 -37.83 22.95 -14.91
CA MET A 1 -39.24 22.81 -15.29
C MET A 1 -39.56 21.33 -15.34
N SER A 2 -40.62 20.97 -14.60
CA SER A 2 -41.31 19.68 -14.46
C SER A 2 -40.67 18.64 -13.55
N LEU A 3 -41.10 18.71 -12.28
CA LEU A 3 -41.19 17.62 -11.31
C LEU A 3 -42.11 16.50 -11.84
N VAL A 4 -41.71 15.24 -11.58
CA VAL A 4 -42.66 14.12 -11.50
C VAL A 4 -42.34 13.31 -10.24
N LEU A 5 -43.25 13.37 -9.27
CA LEU A 5 -43.33 12.51 -8.09
C LEU A 5 -44.13 11.25 -8.44
N PRO A 6 -43.82 10.08 -7.90
CA PRO A 6 -44.72 8.93 -7.96
C PRO A 6 -45.72 8.95 -6.79
N VAL A 7 -46.98 8.71 -7.16
CA VAL A 7 -48.18 8.60 -6.32
C VAL A 7 -48.16 7.30 -5.51
N CYS A 8 -48.40 7.39 -4.20
CA CYS A 8 -48.78 6.27 -3.33
C CYS A 8 -50.22 5.83 -3.63
N ALA A 9 -50.40 4.54 -3.92
CA ALA A 9 -51.70 3.90 -3.96
C ALA A 9 -52.13 3.50 -2.54
N GLN A 10 -53.21 4.10 -2.06
CA GLN A 10 -53.93 3.66 -0.86
C GLN A 10 -54.86 2.52 -1.24
N SER A 11 -54.75 1.37 -0.59
CA SER A 11 -55.73 0.29 -0.62
C SER A 11 -56.78 0.51 0.47
N VAL A 12 -58.02 0.61 0.05
CA VAL A 12 -59.21 0.69 0.90
C VAL A 12 -59.46 -0.71 1.50
N VAL A 13 -59.47 -0.81 2.82
CA VAL A 13 -59.94 -2.00 3.55
C VAL A 13 -61.37 -1.79 3.98
N GLY A 14 -62.28 -2.66 3.47
CA GLY A 14 -63.67 -2.65 3.82
C GLY A 14 -63.94 -3.12 5.25
N GLU A 15 -64.76 -2.38 6.00
CA GLU A 15 -65.26 -2.75 7.30
C GLU A 15 -66.23 -3.95 7.22
N ALA A 16 -65.83 -5.07 7.84
CA ALA A 16 -66.76 -6.18 8.15
C ALA A 16 -67.26 -6.00 9.59
N ARG A 17 -68.57 -5.80 9.72
CA ARG A 17 -69.28 -5.80 11.01
C ARG A 17 -69.19 -7.18 11.67
N VAL A 18 -68.58 -7.24 12.84
CA VAL A 18 -68.58 -8.40 13.74
C VAL A 18 -69.68 -8.25 14.76
N ALA A 19 -70.53 -9.29 14.86
CA ALA A 19 -71.57 -9.42 15.90
C ALA A 19 -70.91 -9.68 17.28
N PRO A 20 -71.60 -9.32 18.39
CA PRO A 20 -71.01 -9.46 19.73
C PRO A 20 -70.96 -10.93 20.15
N ALA A 21 -69.75 -11.36 20.57
CA ALA A 21 -69.48 -12.70 21.11
C ALA A 21 -69.95 -12.75 22.58
N ALA A 22 -70.47 -13.91 22.97
CA ALA A 22 -70.88 -14.27 24.33
C ALA A 22 -69.68 -14.34 25.30
N PRO A 23 -69.85 -14.15 26.60
CA PRO A 23 -68.77 -14.16 27.56
C PRO A 23 -68.11 -15.57 27.67
N PRO A 24 -66.77 -15.66 27.77
CA PRO A 24 -66.12 -16.96 27.94
C PRO A 24 -66.32 -17.54 29.31
N ASP A 25 -66.60 -18.83 29.32
CA ASP A 25 -66.70 -19.66 30.52
C ASP A 25 -65.42 -19.57 31.40
N ALA A 26 -65.64 -19.39 32.66
CA ALA A 26 -64.62 -19.23 33.72
C ALA A 26 -63.91 -20.56 34.11
N THR A 27 -63.63 -21.45 33.17
CA THR A 27 -63.02 -22.76 33.49
C THR A 27 -61.69 -23.08 32.74
N ALA A 28 -61.11 -22.13 32.01
CA ALA A 28 -59.85 -22.34 31.30
C ALA A 28 -58.63 -21.60 31.90
N ALA A 29 -58.77 -21.08 33.12
CA ALA A 29 -57.68 -20.29 33.75
C ALA A 29 -56.91 -21.04 34.84
N ALA A 30 -56.88 -22.37 34.76
CA ALA A 30 -56.15 -23.16 35.78
C ALA A 30 -55.37 -24.31 35.16
N LEU A 31 -54.36 -24.05 34.35
CA LEU A 31 -53.29 -25.00 34.03
C LEU A 31 -52.09 -24.28 33.38
N GLN A 32 -51.67 -23.12 33.92
CA GLN A 32 -50.24 -22.77 33.89
C GLN A 32 -49.65 -23.26 35.21
N ALA A 33 -49.28 -24.53 35.20
CA ALA A 33 -48.41 -25.06 36.24
C ALA A 33 -47.09 -24.24 36.17
N GLU A 34 -46.87 -23.34 37.10
CA GLU A 34 -45.54 -22.82 37.40
C GLU A 34 -44.64 -24.03 37.56
N ALA A 35 -43.77 -24.28 36.58
CA ALA A 35 -42.71 -25.28 36.71
C ALA A 35 -41.84 -24.80 37.89
N SER A 36 -41.93 -25.51 39.01
CA SER A 36 -41.06 -25.27 40.14
C SER A 36 -39.63 -25.24 39.67
N PRO A 37 -38.80 -24.24 40.02
CA PRO A 37 -37.44 -24.18 39.58
C PRO A 37 -36.73 -25.50 39.96
N GLN A 38 -36.26 -26.25 38.97
CA GLN A 38 -35.49 -27.48 39.24
C GLN A 38 -34.10 -27.04 39.69
N TYR A 39 -33.80 -27.18 40.94
CA TYR A 39 -32.48 -26.97 41.50
C TYR A 39 -31.66 -28.24 41.35
N LEU A 40 -30.41 -28.10 40.91
CA LEU A 40 -29.44 -29.17 40.71
C LEU A 40 -28.16 -28.85 41.48
N ASP A 41 -27.59 -29.79 42.17
CA ASP A 41 -26.27 -29.64 42.76
C ASP A 41 -25.24 -30.05 41.68
N ILE A 42 -24.42 -29.09 41.25
CA ILE A 42 -23.42 -29.30 40.19
C ILE A 42 -22.04 -29.08 40.77
N PHE A 43 -21.28 -30.16 40.94
CA PHE A 43 -19.90 -30.09 41.43
C PHE A 43 -18.86 -30.41 40.37
N GLU A 44 -19.27 -30.88 39.18
CA GLU A 44 -18.39 -31.14 38.07
C GLU A 44 -19.07 -30.80 36.73
N TYR A 45 -18.40 -30.05 35.88
CA TYR A 45 -18.68 -29.99 34.43
C TYR A 45 -17.67 -30.84 33.72
N ARG A 46 -18.14 -31.91 33.09
CA ARG A 46 -17.32 -32.77 32.23
C ARG A 46 -17.41 -32.26 30.78
N VAL A 47 -16.35 -31.62 30.31
CA VAL A 47 -16.29 -31.08 28.94
C VAL A 47 -15.62 -32.13 28.04
N GLU A 48 -16.37 -32.65 27.07
CA GLU A 48 -15.91 -33.68 26.13
C GLU A 48 -15.70 -33.06 24.74
N GLY A 49 -14.66 -33.51 24.01
CA GLY A 49 -14.36 -33.07 22.64
C GLY A 49 -13.53 -31.78 22.52
N ALA A 50 -13.19 -31.12 23.63
CA ALA A 50 -12.35 -29.92 23.62
C ALA A 50 -10.86 -30.28 23.43
N GLN A 51 -10.28 -29.99 22.27
CA GLN A 51 -8.87 -30.24 21.95
C GLN A 51 -8.03 -28.96 21.88
N LYS A 52 -8.66 -27.82 21.60
CA LYS A 52 -7.99 -26.52 21.41
C LYS A 52 -7.91 -25.66 22.67
N LEU A 53 -8.59 -26.05 23.77
CA LEU A 53 -8.52 -25.42 25.08
C LEU A 53 -7.74 -26.29 26.05
N THR A 54 -6.98 -25.67 26.92
CA THR A 54 -6.33 -26.39 28.03
C THR A 54 -7.34 -26.66 29.16
N ALA A 55 -7.13 -27.72 29.95
CA ALA A 55 -7.99 -28.05 31.09
C ALA A 55 -8.19 -26.85 32.02
N LEU A 56 -7.13 -26.09 32.31
CA LEU A 56 -7.18 -24.91 33.18
C LEU A 56 -8.08 -23.78 32.62
N GLU A 57 -8.09 -23.58 31.32
CA GLU A 57 -8.95 -22.60 30.66
C GLU A 57 -10.42 -22.99 30.74
N ILE A 58 -10.69 -24.29 30.52
CA ILE A 58 -12.03 -24.87 30.65
C ILE A 58 -12.53 -24.71 32.09
N GLU A 59 -11.73 -25.14 33.07
CA GLU A 59 -12.06 -25.03 34.49
C GLU A 59 -12.36 -23.58 34.87
N ARG A 60 -11.54 -22.62 34.51
CA ARG A 60 -11.77 -21.20 34.79
C ARG A 60 -13.07 -20.66 34.19
N ALA A 61 -13.45 -21.14 33.01
CA ALA A 61 -14.67 -20.70 32.36
C ALA A 61 -15.93 -21.24 33.04
N VAL A 62 -15.92 -22.50 33.49
CA VAL A 62 -17.10 -23.13 34.08
C VAL A 62 -17.18 -22.99 35.62
N TYR A 63 -16.06 -22.68 36.30
CA TYR A 63 -15.98 -22.56 37.76
C TYR A 63 -17.05 -21.69 38.39
N PRO A 64 -17.43 -20.52 37.87
CA PRO A 64 -18.47 -19.66 38.48
C PRO A 64 -19.87 -20.31 38.53
N TYR A 65 -20.08 -21.38 37.75
CA TYR A 65 -21.37 -22.07 37.59
C TYR A 65 -21.44 -23.37 38.38
N LEU A 66 -20.40 -23.73 39.17
CA LEU A 66 -20.41 -24.85 40.09
C LEU A 66 -21.08 -24.44 41.42
N GLY A 67 -21.66 -25.41 42.13
CA GLY A 67 -22.20 -25.27 43.46
C GLY A 67 -23.54 -25.95 43.70
N GLU A 68 -24.09 -25.72 44.89
CA GLU A 68 -25.41 -26.20 45.31
C GLU A 68 -26.54 -25.34 44.72
N ALA A 69 -27.71 -25.93 44.55
CA ALA A 69 -28.94 -25.26 44.13
C ALA A 69 -28.82 -24.46 42.80
N ARG A 70 -28.12 -25.00 41.83
CA ARG A 70 -27.96 -24.43 40.47
C ARG A 70 -29.22 -24.62 39.65
N THR A 71 -29.45 -23.70 38.73
CA THR A 71 -30.59 -23.69 37.81
C THR A 71 -30.17 -24.14 36.41
N PRO A 72 -31.09 -24.49 35.50
CA PRO A 72 -30.80 -24.73 34.07
C PRO A 72 -30.13 -23.51 33.40
N GLU A 73 -30.43 -22.28 33.88
CA GLU A 73 -29.79 -21.06 33.39
C GLU A 73 -28.30 -20.99 33.75
N ASP A 74 -27.87 -21.57 34.89
CA ASP A 74 -26.47 -21.69 35.28
C ASP A 74 -25.72 -22.65 34.32
N VAL A 75 -26.36 -23.74 33.93
CA VAL A 75 -25.80 -24.69 32.92
C VAL A 75 -25.65 -24.02 31.59
N GLU A 76 -26.67 -23.25 31.16
CA GLU A 76 -26.59 -22.46 29.93
C GLU A 76 -25.53 -21.36 30.04
N GLY A 77 -25.37 -20.75 31.22
CA GLY A 77 -24.30 -19.81 31.52
C GLY A 77 -22.90 -20.43 31.32
N ALA A 78 -22.67 -21.64 31.81
CA ALA A 78 -21.42 -22.38 31.65
C ALA A 78 -21.15 -22.69 30.15
N ARG A 79 -22.18 -23.15 29.42
CA ARG A 79 -22.11 -23.37 27.98
C ARG A 79 -21.70 -22.10 27.23
N LEU A 80 -22.37 -20.98 27.50
CA LEU A 80 -22.07 -19.69 26.89
C LEU A 80 -20.68 -19.15 27.27
N ALA A 81 -20.22 -19.41 28.49
CA ALA A 81 -18.88 -19.02 28.92
C ALA A 81 -17.79 -19.76 28.11
N LEU A 82 -17.97 -21.04 27.88
CA LEU A 82 -17.08 -21.83 27.01
C LEU A 82 -17.14 -21.34 25.56
N GLU A 83 -18.33 -21.10 25.03
CA GLU A 83 -18.50 -20.59 23.67
C GLU A 83 -17.80 -19.24 23.47
N ARG A 84 -17.96 -18.30 24.43
CA ARG A 84 -17.24 -17.01 24.41
C ARG A 84 -15.73 -17.18 24.48
N LEU A 85 -15.23 -18.15 25.24
CA LEU A 85 -13.80 -18.42 25.33
C LEU A 85 -13.23 -18.89 24.00
N TYR A 86 -13.94 -19.79 23.29
CA TYR A 86 -13.58 -20.20 21.94
C TYR A 86 -13.59 -19.02 20.95
N GLN A 87 -14.66 -18.20 20.99
CA GLN A 87 -14.77 -17.02 20.13
C GLN A 87 -13.66 -16.01 20.39
N ALA A 88 -13.29 -15.78 21.65
CA ALA A 88 -12.18 -14.88 22.02
C ALA A 88 -10.82 -15.36 21.50
N LYS A 89 -10.65 -16.66 21.30
CA LYS A 89 -9.47 -17.28 20.67
C LYS A 89 -9.53 -17.32 19.14
N GLY A 90 -10.59 -16.77 18.53
CA GLY A 90 -10.76 -16.81 17.07
C GLY A 90 -11.35 -18.12 16.53
N LEU A 91 -11.76 -19.06 17.39
CA LEU A 91 -12.29 -20.36 17.02
C LEU A 91 -13.83 -20.31 16.89
N GLN A 92 -14.31 -19.76 15.77
CA GLN A 92 -15.76 -19.47 15.59
C GLN A 92 -16.56 -20.66 15.02
N THR A 93 -15.92 -21.72 14.58
CA THR A 93 -16.58 -22.93 14.04
C THR A 93 -16.93 -23.95 15.12
N MET A 94 -16.79 -23.57 16.40
CA MET A 94 -17.09 -24.42 17.52
C MET A 94 -18.56 -24.42 17.85
N ALA A 95 -19.14 -25.59 18.12
CA ALA A 95 -20.46 -25.73 18.71
C ALA A 95 -20.32 -26.30 20.12
N VAL A 96 -20.83 -25.58 21.13
CA VAL A 96 -20.87 -26.04 22.51
C VAL A 96 -22.32 -26.40 22.81
N GLN A 97 -22.57 -27.66 23.12
CA GLN A 97 -23.91 -28.20 23.34
C GLN A 97 -24.01 -28.89 24.69
N VAL A 98 -25.15 -28.78 25.32
CA VAL A 98 -25.51 -29.58 26.49
C VAL A 98 -26.46 -30.67 25.98
N PRO A 99 -26.02 -31.92 25.86
CA PRO A 99 -26.89 -33.00 25.40
C PRO A 99 -28.02 -33.28 26.40
N GLN A 100 -29.14 -33.81 25.92
CA GLN A 100 -30.18 -34.27 26.84
C GLN A 100 -29.61 -35.34 27.75
N GLN A 101 -29.58 -35.07 29.07
CA GLN A 101 -28.96 -35.93 30.04
C GLN A 101 -29.72 -35.88 31.38
N GLN A 102 -29.59 -36.94 32.17
CA GLN A 102 -29.94 -36.91 33.58
C GLN A 102 -28.68 -36.65 34.37
N VAL A 103 -28.71 -35.65 35.24
CA VAL A 103 -27.55 -35.32 36.09
C VAL A 103 -27.33 -36.48 37.07
N GLN A 104 -26.21 -37.15 36.93
CA GLN A 104 -25.77 -38.24 37.79
C GLN A 104 -24.52 -37.83 38.54
N ASN A 105 -24.45 -38.10 39.84
CA ASN A 105 -23.33 -37.76 40.71
C ASN A 105 -22.93 -36.27 40.65
N SER A 106 -23.92 -35.35 40.51
CA SER A 106 -23.68 -33.90 40.44
C SER A 106 -22.74 -33.47 39.27
N THR A 107 -22.66 -34.28 38.20
CA THR A 107 -21.85 -34.04 37.01
C THR A 107 -22.75 -33.69 35.84
N VAL A 108 -22.45 -32.58 35.14
CA VAL A 108 -23.09 -32.18 33.89
C VAL A 108 -22.09 -32.30 32.75
N VAL A 109 -22.48 -32.98 31.68
CA VAL A 109 -21.67 -33.15 30.49
C VAL A 109 -21.96 -32.02 29.52
N ILE A 110 -20.90 -31.35 29.08
CA ILE A 110 -20.93 -30.37 27.98
C ILE A 110 -20.14 -30.95 26.82
N GLN A 111 -20.75 -31.05 25.65
CA GLN A 111 -20.12 -31.55 24.46
C GLN A 111 -19.65 -30.40 23.58
N VAL A 112 -18.37 -30.40 23.20
CA VAL A 112 -17.75 -29.46 22.27
C VAL A 112 -17.52 -30.17 20.95
N ILE A 113 -18.07 -29.61 19.88
CA ILE A 113 -17.84 -30.07 18.52
C ILE A 113 -16.92 -29.07 17.85
N GLU A 114 -15.66 -29.43 17.71
CA GLU A 114 -14.67 -28.62 17.01
C GLU A 114 -14.83 -28.80 15.51
N GLY A 115 -15.48 -27.82 14.85
CA GLY A 115 -15.74 -27.85 13.42
C GLY A 115 -14.44 -27.78 12.61
N LYS A 116 -14.03 -28.90 12.03
CA LYS A 116 -12.85 -29.00 11.14
C LYS A 116 -13.21 -28.60 9.73
N VAL A 117 -12.23 -28.12 8.97
CA VAL A 117 -12.37 -27.90 7.53
C VAL A 117 -12.58 -29.25 6.84
N GLY A 118 -13.74 -29.44 6.25
CA GLY A 118 -14.07 -30.63 5.48
C GLY A 118 -13.46 -30.59 4.09
N ARG A 119 -13.73 -29.52 3.36
CA ARG A 119 -13.22 -29.28 2.00
C ARG A 119 -12.84 -27.82 1.82
N LEU A 120 -11.67 -27.59 1.18
CA LEU A 120 -11.22 -26.28 0.71
C LEU A 120 -11.31 -26.22 -0.81
N ARG A 121 -12.15 -25.35 -1.34
CA ARG A 121 -12.38 -25.18 -2.77
C ARG A 121 -12.03 -23.78 -3.23
N ILE A 122 -11.32 -23.68 -4.36
CA ILE A 122 -11.05 -22.43 -5.05
C ILE A 122 -12.09 -22.28 -6.17
N ARG A 123 -12.71 -21.12 -6.26
CA ARG A 123 -13.70 -20.79 -7.28
C ARG A 123 -13.39 -19.48 -7.96
N GLY A 124 -13.53 -19.44 -9.28
CA GLY A 124 -13.43 -18.19 -10.07
C GLY A 124 -12.02 -17.84 -10.55
N SER A 125 -10.97 -18.43 -10.00
CA SER A 125 -9.60 -18.18 -10.45
C SER A 125 -9.36 -18.66 -11.89
N ARG A 126 -8.80 -17.77 -12.73
CA ARG A 126 -8.46 -18.02 -14.13
C ARG A 126 -6.97 -17.90 -14.39
N TYR A 127 -6.31 -16.99 -13.69
CA TYR A 127 -4.91 -16.60 -13.95
C TYR A 127 -3.96 -17.02 -12.84
N PHE A 128 -4.49 -17.46 -11.68
CA PHE A 128 -3.70 -17.91 -10.55
C PHE A 128 -3.95 -19.37 -10.26
N ASP A 129 -2.87 -20.11 -10.02
CA ASP A 129 -2.92 -21.54 -9.74
C ASP A 129 -3.65 -21.84 -8.43
N HIS A 130 -4.55 -22.85 -8.44
CA HIS A 130 -5.38 -23.20 -7.30
C HIS A 130 -4.57 -23.79 -6.15
N ASP A 131 -3.54 -24.57 -6.44
CA ASP A 131 -2.74 -25.22 -5.42
C ASP A 131 -1.86 -24.20 -4.70
N GLN A 132 -1.33 -23.21 -5.43
CA GLN A 132 -0.60 -22.08 -4.86
C GLN A 132 -1.48 -21.22 -3.92
N ILE A 133 -2.74 -21.00 -4.27
CA ILE A 133 -3.69 -20.29 -3.40
C ILE A 133 -3.97 -21.08 -2.12
N LYS A 134 -4.14 -22.41 -2.22
CA LYS A 134 -4.35 -23.27 -1.05
C LYS A 134 -3.13 -23.32 -0.13
N GLU A 135 -1.92 -23.43 -0.70
CA GLU A 135 -0.67 -23.46 0.05
C GLU A 135 -0.46 -22.18 0.89
N LYS A 136 -0.93 -21.04 0.39
CA LYS A 136 -0.86 -19.74 1.08
C LYS A 136 -1.98 -19.51 2.11
N ALA A 137 -2.87 -20.45 2.29
CA ALA A 137 -3.93 -20.40 3.29
C ALA A 137 -3.89 -21.63 4.24
N PRO A 138 -2.77 -21.90 4.92
CA PRO A 138 -2.62 -23.07 5.78
C PRO A 138 -3.59 -23.11 6.95
N SER A 139 -4.07 -21.96 7.41
CA SER A 139 -5.03 -21.86 8.53
C SER A 139 -6.41 -22.46 8.22
N ILE A 140 -6.70 -22.71 6.96
CA ILE A 140 -7.95 -23.33 6.47
C ILE A 140 -7.69 -24.61 5.67
N ALA A 141 -6.55 -25.24 5.88
CA ALA A 141 -6.26 -26.53 5.25
C ALA A 141 -7.27 -27.60 5.67
N GLU A 142 -7.55 -28.54 4.77
CA GLU A 142 -8.51 -29.63 5.02
C GLU A 142 -8.08 -30.47 6.24
N GLY A 143 -9.00 -30.72 7.17
CA GLY A 143 -8.77 -31.43 8.42
C GLY A 143 -8.35 -30.56 9.60
N GLU A 144 -7.94 -29.32 9.39
CA GLU A 144 -7.60 -28.37 10.45
C GLU A 144 -8.86 -27.71 11.04
N VAL A 145 -8.72 -27.21 12.27
CA VAL A 145 -9.72 -26.38 12.93
C VAL A 145 -9.35 -24.92 12.66
N PRO A 146 -10.16 -24.15 11.93
CA PRO A 146 -9.78 -22.82 11.51
C PRO A 146 -9.72 -21.83 12.69
N ASP A 147 -8.57 -21.18 12.86
CA ASP A 147 -8.40 -19.99 13.68
C ASP A 147 -8.62 -18.75 12.81
N PHE A 148 -9.71 -18.03 13.04
CA PHE A 148 -10.10 -16.87 12.21
C PHE A 148 -9.12 -15.70 12.29
N ASN A 149 -8.32 -15.59 13.35
CA ASN A 149 -7.24 -14.62 13.40
C ASN A 149 -6.12 -14.99 12.40
N ALA A 150 -5.81 -16.27 12.29
CA ALA A 150 -4.86 -16.78 11.30
C ALA A 150 -5.46 -16.72 9.88
N VAL A 151 -6.73 -17.11 9.72
CA VAL A 151 -7.44 -17.02 8.43
C VAL A 151 -7.43 -15.59 7.90
N THR A 152 -7.71 -14.60 8.75
CA THR A 152 -7.67 -13.17 8.35
C THR A 152 -6.28 -12.79 7.85
N ARG A 153 -5.22 -13.23 8.51
CA ARG A 153 -3.84 -12.97 8.06
C ARG A 153 -3.54 -13.60 6.71
N ASP A 154 -3.93 -14.85 6.51
CA ASP A 154 -3.74 -15.57 5.24
C ASP A 154 -4.52 -14.89 4.10
N ILE A 155 -5.77 -14.48 4.33
CA ILE A 155 -6.59 -13.77 3.34
C ILE A 155 -6.01 -12.38 3.02
N ILE A 156 -5.51 -11.65 4.02
CA ILE A 156 -4.82 -10.37 3.78
C ILE A 156 -3.57 -10.61 2.93
N ALA A 157 -2.79 -11.64 3.21
CA ALA A 157 -1.60 -12.00 2.42
C ALA A 157 -1.97 -12.38 0.98
N LEU A 158 -3.02 -13.18 0.79
CA LEU A 158 -3.55 -13.53 -0.54
C LEU A 158 -4.03 -12.30 -1.33
N ASN A 159 -4.54 -11.26 -0.66
CA ASN A 159 -5.06 -10.05 -1.27
C ASN A 159 -4.01 -8.92 -1.44
N GLN A 160 -2.73 -9.20 -1.20
CA GLN A 160 -1.65 -8.23 -1.45
C GLN A 160 -1.38 -7.98 -2.93
N LEU A 161 -1.77 -8.92 -3.80
CA LEU A 161 -1.65 -8.74 -5.25
C LEU A 161 -2.82 -7.94 -5.79
N PRO A 162 -2.58 -6.90 -6.61
CA PRO A 162 -3.66 -6.07 -7.17
C PRO A 162 -4.57 -6.85 -8.12
N ASP A 163 -4.05 -7.89 -8.77
CA ASP A 163 -4.75 -8.68 -9.79
C ASP A 163 -5.58 -9.83 -9.24
N ARG A 164 -5.63 -9.97 -7.92
CA ARG A 164 -6.36 -11.04 -7.26
C ARG A 164 -7.06 -10.54 -6.01
N ARG A 165 -8.34 -10.84 -5.90
CA ARG A 165 -9.16 -10.66 -4.71
C ARG A 165 -9.76 -11.98 -4.27
N VAL A 166 -9.44 -12.41 -3.06
CA VAL A 166 -9.92 -13.66 -2.46
C VAL A 166 -10.88 -13.34 -1.33
N THR A 167 -12.09 -13.91 -1.41
CA THR A 167 -13.12 -13.77 -0.37
C THR A 167 -13.54 -15.16 0.12
N PRO A 168 -13.33 -15.49 1.42
CA PRO A 168 -13.76 -16.78 1.96
C PRO A 168 -15.27 -16.82 2.17
N SER A 169 -15.90 -17.94 1.90
CA SER A 169 -17.27 -18.22 2.27
C SER A 169 -17.38 -19.60 2.94
N LEU A 170 -18.05 -19.64 4.08
CA LEU A 170 -18.21 -20.83 4.88
C LEU A 170 -19.57 -21.47 4.63
N ARG A 171 -19.60 -22.81 4.60
CA ARG A 171 -20.82 -23.58 4.50
C ARG A 171 -20.77 -24.78 5.45
N ALA A 172 -21.91 -25.30 5.83
CA ALA A 172 -21.96 -26.57 6.53
C ALA A 172 -21.31 -27.67 5.66
N GLY A 173 -20.41 -28.42 6.23
CA GLY A 173 -19.73 -29.51 5.53
C GLY A 173 -20.65 -30.69 5.22
N VAL A 174 -20.26 -31.52 4.27
CA VAL A 174 -21.00 -32.75 3.91
C VAL A 174 -20.94 -33.75 5.06
N VAL A 175 -19.84 -33.80 5.78
CA VAL A 175 -19.67 -34.65 6.96
C VAL A 175 -20.14 -33.86 8.19
N PRO A 176 -21.02 -34.43 9.04
CA PRO A 176 -21.45 -33.76 10.27
C PRO A 176 -20.24 -33.33 11.14
N GLY A 177 -20.28 -32.14 11.67
CA GLY A 177 -19.18 -31.54 12.46
C GLY A 177 -18.04 -30.97 11.64
N THR A 178 -18.18 -30.86 10.31
CA THR A 178 -17.20 -30.19 9.44
C THR A 178 -17.77 -28.91 8.83
N VAL A 179 -16.86 -28.03 8.40
CA VAL A 179 -17.18 -26.78 7.67
C VAL A 179 -16.46 -26.81 6.33
N ASP A 180 -17.21 -26.71 5.23
CA ASP A 180 -16.63 -26.52 3.90
C ASP A 180 -16.33 -25.03 3.68
N ILE A 181 -15.16 -24.74 3.13
CA ILE A 181 -14.72 -23.37 2.83
C ILE A 181 -14.53 -23.23 1.32
N ASP A 182 -15.24 -22.26 0.73
CA ASP A 182 -15.01 -21.84 -0.64
C ASP A 182 -14.22 -20.51 -0.62
N LEU A 183 -13.05 -20.48 -1.25
CA LEU A 183 -12.34 -19.24 -1.56
C LEU A 183 -12.80 -18.76 -2.93
N ASN A 184 -13.63 -17.70 -2.93
CA ASN A 184 -14.06 -17.06 -4.16
C ASN A 184 -12.97 -16.09 -4.62
N VAL A 185 -12.44 -16.33 -5.80
CA VAL A 185 -11.34 -15.55 -6.39
C VAL A 185 -11.89 -14.75 -7.56
N GLU A 186 -11.71 -13.44 -7.49
CA GLU A 186 -11.89 -12.52 -8.60
C GLU A 186 -10.49 -12.12 -9.05
N ASP A 187 -10.08 -12.53 -10.25
CA ASP A 187 -8.76 -12.24 -10.77
C ASP A 187 -8.81 -11.60 -12.15
N THR A 188 -7.78 -10.79 -12.43
CA THR A 188 -7.54 -10.15 -13.73
C THR A 188 -6.24 -10.67 -14.32
N PHE A 189 -6.07 -10.50 -15.65
CA PHE A 189 -4.81 -10.87 -16.30
C PHE A 189 -3.68 -9.97 -15.77
N PRO A 190 -2.60 -10.52 -15.20
CA PRO A 190 -1.61 -9.75 -14.45
C PRO A 190 -0.59 -9.05 -15.37
N LEU A 191 -1.07 -8.44 -16.44
CA LEU A 191 -0.29 -7.60 -17.37
C LEU A 191 -0.74 -6.16 -17.21
N HIS A 192 0.20 -5.28 -16.86
CA HIS A 192 -0.02 -3.86 -16.70
C HIS A 192 0.89 -3.09 -17.63
N GLY A 193 0.37 -2.05 -18.22
CA GLY A 193 1.15 -1.19 -19.08
C GLY A 193 0.73 0.26 -18.95
N SER A 194 1.65 1.17 -19.23
CA SER A 194 1.37 2.58 -19.33
C SER A 194 2.12 3.23 -20.47
N LEU A 195 1.53 4.28 -21.02
CA LEU A 195 2.17 5.16 -21.99
C LEU A 195 1.86 6.60 -21.63
N GLU A 196 2.90 7.41 -21.44
CA GLU A 196 2.79 8.81 -21.02
C GLU A 196 3.53 9.72 -21.98
N LEU A 197 2.89 10.83 -22.37
CA LEU A 197 3.51 11.97 -23.03
C LEU A 197 3.49 13.17 -22.09
N ASN A 198 4.64 13.81 -21.89
CA ASN A 198 4.78 14.98 -21.05
C ASN A 198 5.84 15.96 -21.59
N ASN A 199 5.96 17.14 -20.96
CA ASN A 199 6.98 18.13 -21.30
C ASN A 199 7.97 18.38 -20.15
N ARG A 200 8.23 17.38 -19.33
CA ARG A 200 9.21 17.43 -18.24
C ARG A 200 10.63 17.29 -18.82
N HIS A 201 11.39 18.34 -18.76
CA HIS A 201 12.73 18.37 -19.33
C HIS A 201 13.68 19.25 -18.50
N SER A 202 14.97 18.97 -18.59
CA SER A 202 16.06 19.78 -18.06
C SER A 202 16.47 20.89 -19.01
N SER A 203 17.31 21.82 -18.56
CA SER A 203 17.92 22.85 -19.42
C SER A 203 18.59 22.22 -20.64
N ASP A 204 18.68 22.95 -21.74
CA ASP A 204 19.33 22.58 -22.99
C ASP A 204 18.78 21.35 -23.72
N THR A 205 17.66 20.78 -23.25
CA THR A 205 16.99 19.65 -23.87
C THR A 205 15.62 20.02 -24.45
N LYS A 206 15.16 19.28 -25.45
CA LYS A 206 13.82 19.47 -26.03
C LYS A 206 12.73 19.06 -25.05
N PRO A 207 11.57 19.75 -25.07
CA PRO A 207 10.58 19.57 -24.01
C PRO A 207 9.93 18.20 -23.93
N LEU A 208 9.59 17.59 -25.06
CA LEU A 208 8.74 16.38 -25.03
C LEU A 208 9.50 15.15 -24.55
N ARG A 209 8.81 14.38 -23.70
CA ARG A 209 9.22 13.07 -23.23
C ARG A 209 8.10 12.07 -23.45
N LEU A 210 8.46 10.93 -24.01
CA LEU A 210 7.59 9.76 -24.13
C LEU A 210 8.09 8.68 -23.19
N ASN A 211 7.26 8.30 -22.24
CA ASN A 211 7.54 7.23 -21.27
C ASN A 211 6.62 6.05 -21.55
N GLY A 212 7.12 4.85 -21.39
CA GLY A 212 6.30 3.64 -21.44
C GLY A 212 6.76 2.64 -20.41
N SER A 213 5.81 1.87 -19.90
CA SER A 213 6.10 0.74 -19.01
C SER A 213 5.23 -0.45 -19.35
N LEU A 214 5.76 -1.63 -19.10
CA LEU A 214 5.06 -2.90 -19.22
C LEU A 214 5.54 -3.80 -18.08
N SER A 215 4.62 -4.39 -17.33
CA SER A 215 4.96 -5.34 -16.27
C SER A 215 4.01 -6.52 -16.29
N TYR A 216 4.55 -7.70 -16.01
CA TYR A 216 3.79 -8.93 -15.84
C TYR A 216 4.03 -9.49 -14.44
N GLY A 217 2.95 -9.58 -13.66
CA GLY A 217 2.93 -10.23 -12.35
C GLY A 217 2.72 -11.74 -12.47
N ASN A 218 2.85 -12.44 -11.37
CA ASN A 218 2.61 -13.88 -11.27
C ASN A 218 3.40 -14.75 -12.25
N LEU A 219 4.62 -14.35 -12.60
CA LEU A 219 5.49 -15.12 -13.46
C LEU A 219 5.76 -16.49 -12.83
N TRP A 220 5.63 -17.57 -13.64
CA TRP A 220 5.72 -18.98 -13.21
C TRP A 220 4.73 -19.40 -12.09
N GLN A 221 3.65 -18.67 -11.86
CA GLN A 221 2.70 -18.88 -10.76
C GLN A 221 3.34 -18.73 -9.36
N LEU A 222 4.47 -17.98 -9.27
CA LEU A 222 5.20 -17.73 -8.02
C LEU A 222 5.03 -16.31 -7.50
N GLU A 223 4.10 -15.53 -8.09
CA GLU A 223 3.88 -14.11 -7.79
C GLU A 223 5.12 -13.23 -8.09
N HIS A 224 6.05 -13.74 -8.89
CA HIS A 224 7.19 -12.97 -9.36
C HIS A 224 6.74 -11.95 -10.40
N THR A 225 7.35 -10.78 -10.39
CA THR A 225 7.04 -9.71 -11.35
C THR A 225 8.28 -9.37 -12.17
N VAL A 226 8.12 -9.30 -13.49
CA VAL A 226 9.08 -8.71 -14.40
C VAL A 226 8.50 -7.42 -14.97
N GLY A 227 9.30 -6.38 -15.05
CA GLY A 227 8.88 -5.12 -15.65
C GLY A 227 9.97 -4.51 -16.51
N LEU A 228 9.53 -3.80 -17.56
CA LEU A 228 10.34 -3.04 -18.48
C LEU A 228 9.80 -1.62 -18.53
N SER A 229 10.68 -0.61 -18.64
CA SER A 229 10.26 0.76 -18.90
C SER A 229 11.27 1.51 -19.75
N PHE A 230 10.80 2.55 -20.41
CA PHE A 230 11.63 3.43 -21.21
C PHE A 230 11.18 4.88 -21.08
N GLN A 231 12.13 5.78 -21.28
CA GLN A 231 11.90 7.20 -21.50
C GLN A 231 12.73 7.66 -22.70
N VAL A 232 12.11 8.36 -23.62
CA VAL A 232 12.81 8.96 -24.78
C VAL A 232 12.35 10.38 -25.03
N ALA A 233 13.22 11.20 -25.61
CA ALA A 233 12.88 12.52 -26.13
C ALA A 233 12.58 12.44 -27.64
N PRO A 234 11.29 12.39 -28.07
CA PRO A 234 10.97 12.13 -29.48
C PRO A 234 11.39 13.26 -30.44
N GLN A 235 11.60 14.45 -29.94
CA GLN A 235 12.06 15.60 -30.73
C GLN A 235 13.57 15.59 -30.98
N ARG A 236 14.37 15.02 -30.06
CA ARG A 236 15.82 14.82 -30.18
C ARG A 236 16.20 13.65 -29.28
N PHE A 237 16.37 12.49 -29.87
CA PHE A 237 16.61 11.24 -29.11
C PHE A 237 17.87 11.30 -28.24
N ASP A 238 18.84 12.15 -28.59
CA ASP A 238 20.07 12.27 -27.80
C ASP A 238 19.87 13.01 -26.47
N ASP A 239 18.75 13.74 -26.30
CA ASP A 239 18.43 14.42 -25.06
C ASP A 239 18.02 13.47 -23.93
N ALA A 240 17.39 12.35 -24.28
CA ALA A 240 16.99 11.33 -23.31
C ALA A 240 16.74 9.98 -23.97
N LYS A 241 17.47 8.98 -23.53
CA LYS A 241 17.29 7.55 -23.83
C LYS A 241 17.53 6.77 -22.56
N VAL A 242 16.47 6.39 -21.87
CA VAL A 242 16.57 5.59 -20.65
C VAL A 242 15.75 4.33 -20.83
N PHE A 243 16.36 3.19 -20.54
CA PHE A 243 15.71 1.90 -20.51
C PHE A 243 15.96 1.25 -19.17
N SER A 244 14.93 0.69 -18.57
CA SER A 244 15.08 -0.06 -17.34
C SER A 244 14.35 -1.39 -17.40
N ALA A 245 14.87 -2.36 -16.65
CA ALA A 245 14.26 -3.64 -16.42
C ALA A 245 14.36 -3.99 -14.94
N TYR A 246 13.36 -4.66 -14.40
CA TYR A 246 13.43 -5.19 -13.04
C TYR A 246 12.79 -6.56 -12.93
N TYR A 247 13.23 -7.28 -11.93
CA TYR A 247 12.67 -8.56 -11.51
C TYR A 247 12.47 -8.57 -10.00
N LEU A 248 11.22 -8.75 -9.56
CA LEU A 248 10.82 -8.82 -8.17
C LEU A 248 10.38 -10.24 -7.84
N ALA A 249 11.02 -10.85 -6.85
CA ALA A 249 10.76 -12.21 -6.41
C ALA A 249 10.41 -12.25 -4.91
N PRO A 250 9.15 -12.48 -4.52
CA PRO A 250 8.80 -12.85 -3.17
C PRO A 250 9.45 -14.19 -2.79
N ILE A 251 10.03 -14.29 -1.59
CA ILE A 251 10.58 -15.54 -1.08
C ILE A 251 9.48 -16.31 -0.34
N PRO A 252 9.14 -17.53 -0.76
CA PRO A 252 8.05 -18.29 -0.16
C PRO A 252 8.18 -18.43 1.35
N ASN A 253 7.07 -18.32 2.07
CA ASN A 253 6.98 -18.47 3.53
C ASN A 253 7.85 -17.50 4.35
N THR A 254 8.27 -16.38 3.75
CA THR A 254 9.02 -15.32 4.44
C THR A 254 8.44 -13.93 4.12
N PRO A 255 8.66 -12.94 4.96
CA PRO A 255 8.30 -11.55 4.66
C PRO A 255 9.30 -10.86 3.72
N LEU A 256 10.20 -11.61 3.07
CA LEU A 256 11.30 -11.10 2.25
C LEU A 256 10.93 -11.12 0.76
N LYS A 257 11.24 -10.02 0.06
CA LYS A 257 11.21 -9.94 -1.41
C LYS A 257 12.58 -9.54 -1.90
N LEU A 258 13.05 -10.13 -2.98
CA LEU A 258 14.29 -9.75 -3.67
C LEU A 258 13.93 -8.96 -4.92
N LEU A 259 14.57 -7.83 -5.13
CA LEU A 259 14.47 -7.01 -6.32
C LEU A 259 15.84 -6.92 -6.99
N VAL A 260 15.90 -7.24 -8.26
CA VAL A 260 17.07 -7.00 -9.11
C VAL A 260 16.62 -6.05 -10.22
N GLN A 261 17.44 -5.04 -10.52
CA GLN A 261 17.10 -4.02 -11.51
C GLN A 261 18.32 -3.63 -12.32
N GLY A 262 18.08 -3.21 -13.55
CA GLY A 262 19.09 -2.67 -14.43
C GLY A 262 18.55 -1.42 -15.13
N VAL A 263 19.36 -0.37 -15.23
CA VAL A 263 19.05 0.87 -15.96
C VAL A 263 20.21 1.16 -16.89
N LYS A 264 19.91 1.43 -18.15
CA LYS A 264 20.84 2.02 -19.11
C LYS A 264 20.30 3.37 -19.55
N GLN A 265 21.14 4.38 -19.41
CA GLN A 265 20.73 5.76 -19.66
C GLN A 265 21.75 6.51 -20.50
N ASP A 266 21.21 7.43 -21.26
CA ASP A 266 21.92 8.48 -21.99
C ASP A 266 21.02 9.70 -21.92
N SER A 267 21.20 10.54 -20.87
CA SER A 267 20.34 11.69 -20.60
C SER A 267 21.04 12.66 -19.67
N ASP A 268 20.88 13.95 -19.91
CA ASP A 268 21.44 14.99 -19.04
C ASP A 268 20.76 14.97 -17.65
N VAL A 269 19.45 14.87 -17.63
CA VAL A 269 18.65 14.57 -16.43
C VAL A 269 17.35 13.87 -16.84
N SER A 270 17.04 12.76 -16.24
CA SER A 270 15.75 12.09 -16.44
C SER A 270 15.17 11.58 -15.14
N THR A 271 13.84 11.59 -15.08
CA THR A 271 13.07 11.01 -14.00
C THR A 271 12.30 9.83 -14.54
N LEU A 272 12.72 8.61 -14.27
CA LEU A 272 12.04 7.39 -14.67
C LEU A 272 11.57 6.62 -13.42
N GLY A 273 10.26 6.66 -13.16
CA GLY A 273 9.70 6.06 -11.96
C GLY A 273 10.23 6.71 -10.68
N THR A 274 10.96 5.94 -9.87
CA THR A 274 11.62 6.39 -8.63
C THR A 274 13.07 6.82 -8.83
N PHE A 275 13.59 6.76 -10.07
CA PHE A 275 14.98 7.12 -10.37
C PHE A 275 15.06 8.53 -10.92
N ASP A 276 15.82 9.38 -10.24
CA ASP A 276 16.36 10.62 -10.78
C ASP A 276 17.79 10.32 -11.21
N VAL A 277 18.06 10.45 -12.49
CA VAL A 277 19.35 10.03 -13.03
C VAL A 277 19.91 11.10 -13.96
N ALA A 278 21.14 11.49 -13.69
CA ALA A 278 21.90 12.42 -14.50
C ALA A 278 23.11 11.73 -15.14
N GLY A 279 23.34 11.99 -16.43
CA GLY A 279 24.50 11.50 -17.15
C GLY A 279 24.25 10.28 -18.03
N ARG A 280 25.31 9.86 -18.74
CA ARG A 280 25.33 8.65 -19.55
C ARG A 280 25.92 7.51 -18.72
N GLY A 281 25.23 6.38 -18.60
CA GLY A 281 25.75 5.26 -17.82
C GLY A 281 24.81 4.09 -17.65
N GLU A 282 25.22 3.21 -16.76
CA GLU A 282 24.49 1.98 -16.43
C GLU A 282 24.47 1.81 -14.90
N ILE A 283 23.30 1.34 -14.43
CA ILE A 283 23.07 1.01 -13.02
C ILE A 283 22.55 -0.42 -12.96
N PHE A 284 23.16 -1.25 -12.11
CA PHE A 284 22.63 -2.56 -11.75
C PHE A 284 22.47 -2.63 -10.23
N GLY A 285 21.26 -2.87 -9.76
CA GLY A 285 20.93 -2.89 -8.35
C GLY A 285 20.37 -4.23 -7.89
N ALA A 286 20.69 -4.59 -6.65
CA ALA A 286 20.08 -5.70 -5.94
C ALA A 286 19.58 -5.21 -4.58
N GLN A 287 18.33 -5.53 -4.25
CA GLN A 287 17.69 -5.07 -3.02
C GLN A 287 16.94 -6.22 -2.33
N ALA A 288 17.05 -6.27 -1.01
CA ALA A 288 16.27 -7.13 -0.14
C ALA A 288 15.22 -6.29 0.60
N ILE A 289 13.95 -6.55 0.34
CA ILE A 289 12.82 -5.82 0.90
C ILE A 289 12.17 -6.70 1.97
N LEU A 290 12.26 -6.28 3.23
CA LEU A 290 11.66 -6.96 4.37
C LEU A 290 10.35 -6.26 4.74
N ALA A 291 9.23 -6.95 4.51
CA ALA A 291 7.93 -6.49 5.01
C ALA A 291 7.87 -6.70 6.52
N LEU A 292 7.65 -5.62 7.26
CA LEU A 292 7.53 -5.66 8.71
C LEU A 292 6.05 -5.88 9.11
N THR A 293 5.84 -6.29 10.37
CA THR A 293 4.48 -6.58 10.86
C THR A 293 3.66 -5.29 10.93
N GLY A 294 2.60 -5.25 10.13
CA GLY A 294 1.69 -4.11 10.04
C GLY A 294 0.25 -4.47 10.39
N SER A 295 -0.67 -3.63 9.96
CA SER A 295 -2.11 -3.83 10.07
C SER A 295 -2.79 -3.35 8.77
N GLU A 296 -4.11 -3.46 8.67
CA GLU A 296 -4.88 -2.93 7.53
C GLU A 296 -4.68 -1.42 7.31
N THR A 297 -4.38 -0.68 8.38
CA THR A 297 -4.21 0.78 8.34
C THR A 297 -2.75 1.23 8.41
N PHE A 298 -1.83 0.31 8.56
CA PHE A 298 -0.42 0.59 8.78
C PHE A 298 0.44 -0.45 8.09
N THR A 299 1.18 -0.03 7.08
CA THR A 299 2.13 -0.89 6.37
C THR A 299 3.51 -0.26 6.35
N HIS A 300 4.54 -1.06 6.58
CA HIS A 300 5.91 -0.59 6.55
C HIS A 300 6.89 -1.68 6.12
N ASN A 301 7.99 -1.25 5.55
CA ASN A 301 9.05 -2.14 5.10
C ASN A 301 10.43 -1.54 5.35
N LEU A 302 11.42 -2.41 5.40
CA LEU A 302 12.84 -2.08 5.46
C LEU A 302 13.52 -2.67 4.24
N THR A 303 14.28 -1.86 3.51
CA THR A 303 14.97 -2.27 2.29
C THR A 303 16.47 -2.10 2.46
N PHE A 304 17.24 -3.11 2.12
CA PHE A 304 18.69 -3.08 2.03
C PHE A 304 19.08 -3.22 0.57
N GLY A 305 19.88 -2.31 0.05
CA GLY A 305 20.28 -2.29 -1.35
C GLY A 305 21.77 -2.09 -1.54
N ILE A 306 22.26 -2.61 -2.65
CA ILE A 306 23.57 -2.33 -3.21
C ILE A 306 23.41 -2.13 -4.71
N ASP A 307 24.00 -1.08 -5.24
CA ASP A 307 24.01 -0.80 -6.66
C ASP A 307 25.46 -0.82 -7.19
N TYR A 308 25.63 -1.30 -8.39
CA TYR A 308 26.75 -1.00 -9.28
C TYR A 308 26.34 0.20 -10.12
N LYS A 309 27.12 1.28 -10.10
CA LYS A 309 26.90 2.46 -10.93
C LYS A 309 28.15 2.74 -11.73
N HIS A 310 27.96 2.90 -13.04
CA HIS A 310 29.01 3.32 -13.97
C HIS A 310 28.49 4.46 -14.82
N PHE A 311 29.19 5.60 -14.80
CA PHE A 311 28.83 6.79 -15.57
C PHE A 311 29.99 7.25 -16.42
N ASP A 312 29.71 7.50 -17.72
CA ASP A 312 30.60 8.12 -18.69
C ASP A 312 30.11 9.56 -18.92
N GLU A 313 30.72 10.54 -18.28
CA GLU A 313 30.42 11.95 -18.51
C GLU A 313 31.58 12.66 -19.20
N LEU A 314 31.26 13.58 -20.13
CA LEU A 314 32.18 14.54 -20.69
C LEU A 314 32.07 15.85 -19.90
N LEU A 315 33.12 16.21 -19.15
CA LEU A 315 33.24 17.57 -18.65
C LEU A 315 33.76 18.45 -19.78
N THR A 316 32.88 19.31 -20.31
CA THR A 316 33.25 20.32 -21.30
C THR A 316 33.71 21.59 -20.54
N ILE A 317 35.01 21.82 -20.48
CA ILE A 317 35.56 23.08 -19.95
C ILE A 317 35.48 24.08 -21.09
N THR A 318 34.84 25.23 -20.87
CA THR A 318 34.45 26.24 -21.88
C THR A 318 35.63 26.81 -22.70
N ASP A 319 36.87 26.67 -22.24
CA ASP A 319 38.07 27.21 -22.87
C ASP A 319 39.04 26.13 -23.41
N VAL A 320 38.69 24.86 -23.36
CA VAL A 320 39.55 23.77 -23.88
C VAL A 320 38.79 22.99 -24.96
N ALA A 321 39.24 23.05 -26.17
CA ALA A 321 38.70 22.25 -27.28
C ALA A 321 38.97 20.76 -27.01
N GLY A 322 37.94 20.02 -26.64
CA GLY A 322 37.96 18.59 -26.29
C GLY A 322 37.66 18.39 -24.82
N GLY A 323 36.42 18.03 -24.47
CA GLY A 323 36.02 17.70 -23.12
C GLY A 323 36.87 16.58 -22.52
N THR A 324 37.13 16.63 -21.22
CA THR A 324 37.79 15.54 -20.50
C THR A 324 36.73 14.50 -20.10
N GLN A 325 36.91 13.25 -20.53
CA GLN A 325 36.09 12.15 -20.05
C GLN A 325 36.49 11.85 -18.60
N THR A 326 35.50 11.83 -17.71
CA THR A 326 35.67 11.45 -16.31
C THR A 326 34.76 10.27 -15.99
N PRO A 327 35.08 9.05 -16.51
CA PRO A 327 34.27 7.88 -16.17
C PRO A 327 34.41 7.58 -14.67
N ILE A 328 33.31 7.12 -14.07
CA ILE A 328 33.31 6.75 -12.65
C ILE A 328 32.52 5.45 -12.44
N THR A 329 33.09 4.56 -11.65
CA THR A 329 32.46 3.31 -11.24
C THR A 329 32.46 3.21 -9.72
N TYR A 330 31.33 2.93 -9.11
CA TYR A 330 31.24 2.81 -7.64
C TYR A 330 30.05 1.95 -7.20
N TYR A 331 30.05 1.53 -5.93
CA TYR A 331 29.10 0.59 -5.36
C TYR A 331 28.42 1.18 -4.13
N PRO A 332 27.46 2.09 -4.26
CA PRO A 332 26.73 2.63 -3.13
C PRO A 332 25.80 1.60 -2.50
N MET A 333 25.68 1.69 -1.19
CA MET A 333 24.76 0.88 -0.39
C MET A 333 23.69 1.78 0.23
N ALA A 334 22.48 1.22 0.40
CA ALA A 334 21.36 1.96 0.97
C ALA A 334 20.58 1.11 1.97
N ILE A 335 20.10 1.78 3.02
CA ILE A 335 19.11 1.25 3.95
C ILE A 335 17.92 2.20 3.92
N ASN A 336 16.76 1.73 3.47
CA ASN A 336 15.56 2.55 3.33
C ASN A 336 14.43 2.00 4.19
N TYR A 337 13.75 2.87 4.90
CA TYR A 337 12.53 2.58 5.63
C TYR A 337 11.36 3.31 4.96
N SER A 338 10.29 2.58 4.66
CA SER A 338 9.07 3.12 4.08
C SER A 338 7.89 2.79 4.97
N LEU A 339 7.01 3.78 5.16
CA LEU A 339 5.83 3.70 6.00
C LEU A 339 4.64 4.32 5.29
N THR A 340 3.49 3.62 5.30
CA THR A 340 2.20 4.16 4.89
C THR A 340 1.18 3.98 6.01
N LEU A 341 0.55 5.10 6.41
CA LEU A 341 -0.56 5.13 7.35
C LEU A 341 -1.84 5.50 6.59
N LEU A 342 -2.82 4.60 6.63
CA LEU A 342 -4.14 4.80 6.05
C LEU A 342 -5.13 5.08 7.19
N ARG A 343 -5.77 6.24 7.16
CA ARG A 343 -6.87 6.59 8.09
C ARG A 343 -8.10 6.97 7.27
N PRO A 344 -9.31 6.92 7.82
CA PRO A 344 -10.55 7.15 7.05
C PRO A 344 -10.59 8.45 6.24
N LYS A 345 -9.85 9.50 6.66
CA LYS A 345 -9.81 10.81 6.00
C LYS A 345 -8.40 11.30 5.72
N SER A 346 -7.38 10.47 5.90
CA SER A 346 -6.01 10.91 5.64
C SER A 346 -5.09 9.75 5.27
N VAL A 347 -4.12 10.05 4.42
CA VAL A 347 -3.01 9.18 4.04
C VAL A 347 -1.71 9.88 4.39
N THR A 348 -0.84 9.18 5.12
CA THR A 348 0.52 9.64 5.41
C THR A 348 1.50 8.64 4.83
N GLN A 349 2.49 9.12 4.09
CA GLN A 349 3.58 8.31 3.59
C GLN A 349 4.89 8.92 4.05
N ILE A 350 5.82 8.10 4.51
CA ILE A 350 7.15 8.51 4.97
C ILE A 350 8.17 7.55 4.36
N ASN A 351 9.20 8.09 3.73
CA ASN A 351 10.36 7.37 3.26
C ASN A 351 11.61 8.00 3.88
N ALA A 352 12.50 7.17 4.41
CA ALA A 352 13.73 7.61 5.05
C ALA A 352 14.86 6.65 4.67
N GLY A 353 15.90 7.17 4.05
CA GLY A 353 17.02 6.39 3.53
C GLY A 353 18.38 6.90 4.01
N LEU A 354 19.23 5.98 4.38
CA LEU A 354 20.64 6.20 4.64
C LEU A 354 21.44 5.58 3.48
N ASN A 355 22.16 6.41 2.76
CA ASN A 355 22.99 6.01 1.63
C ASN A 355 24.45 6.23 1.96
N PHE A 356 25.29 5.29 1.62
CA PHE A 356 26.72 5.36 1.93
C PHE A 356 27.57 4.62 0.90
N HIS A 357 28.78 5.10 0.72
CA HIS A 357 29.81 4.48 -0.09
C HIS A 357 31.14 4.59 0.63
N ALA A 358 31.97 3.57 0.49
CA ALA A 358 33.28 3.51 1.09
C ALA A 358 34.37 3.57 0.01
N ARG A 359 35.39 4.40 0.24
CA ARG A 359 36.58 4.51 -0.59
C ARG A 359 37.20 3.13 -0.85
N GLY A 360 37.66 2.91 -2.07
CA GLY A 360 38.24 1.64 -2.49
C GLY A 360 37.26 0.61 -3.02
N LEU A 361 35.95 0.94 -3.05
CA LEU A 361 34.93 0.17 -3.74
C LEU A 361 34.66 0.82 -5.12
N GLY A 362 35.46 0.48 -6.13
CA GLY A 362 35.36 1.04 -7.48
C GLY A 362 36.45 2.06 -7.77
N SER A 363 36.07 3.20 -8.34
CA SER A 363 36.97 4.29 -8.76
C SER A 363 37.82 4.85 -7.59
N SER A 364 38.98 5.41 -7.95
CA SER A 364 39.92 6.02 -7.02
C SER A 364 39.40 7.36 -6.45
N SER A 365 40.02 7.83 -5.36
CA SER A 365 39.67 9.15 -4.81
C SER A 365 39.98 10.29 -5.77
N GLU A 366 40.99 10.15 -6.61
CA GLU A 366 41.37 11.12 -7.63
C GLU A 366 40.32 11.20 -8.73
N GLU A 367 39.72 10.08 -9.12
CA GLU A 367 38.61 10.06 -10.11
C GLU A 367 37.33 10.69 -9.53
N PHE A 368 37.05 10.51 -8.24
CA PHE A 368 35.98 11.22 -7.53
C PHE A 368 36.24 12.72 -7.46
N ASP A 369 37.46 13.14 -7.12
CA ASP A 369 37.85 14.57 -7.06
C ASP A 369 37.79 15.25 -8.45
N GLN A 370 38.17 14.53 -9.50
CA GLN A 370 38.02 15.01 -10.90
C GLN A 370 36.54 15.21 -11.27
N LYS A 371 35.64 14.42 -10.70
CA LYS A 371 34.21 14.52 -10.93
C LYS A 371 33.58 15.67 -10.13
N ARG A 372 34.01 15.82 -8.90
CA ARG A 372 33.56 16.83 -7.96
C ARG A 372 34.69 17.18 -7.01
N ALA A 373 35.16 18.41 -7.08
CA ALA A 373 36.25 18.88 -6.23
C ALA A 373 36.00 18.56 -4.75
N TYR A 374 37.02 18.06 -4.07
CA TYR A 374 37.01 17.61 -2.68
C TYR A 374 36.18 16.35 -2.39
N SER A 375 35.62 15.67 -3.38
CA SER A 375 35.01 14.36 -3.21
C SER A 375 36.07 13.27 -3.20
N ASP A 376 36.10 12.43 -2.18
CA ASP A 376 37.11 11.37 -2.04
C ASP A 376 36.55 9.95 -2.24
N GLY A 377 35.27 9.86 -2.58
CA GLY A 377 34.57 8.59 -2.77
C GLY A 377 34.07 7.95 -1.47
N SER A 378 34.31 8.56 -0.30
CA SER A 378 33.65 8.15 0.94
C SER A 378 32.57 9.15 1.29
N TYR A 379 31.32 8.68 1.33
CA TYR A 379 30.21 9.53 1.73
C TYR A 379 29.16 8.77 2.50
N ILE A 380 28.45 9.50 3.31
CA ILE A 380 27.19 9.10 3.93
C ILE A 380 26.21 10.26 3.84
N TYR A 381 25.03 10.00 3.35
CA TYR A 381 23.96 10.98 3.37
C TYR A 381 22.61 10.36 3.74
N PHE A 382 21.81 11.14 4.39
CA PHE A 382 20.41 10.85 4.66
C PHE A 382 19.54 11.52 3.58
N ARG A 383 18.60 10.77 2.97
CA ARG A 383 17.59 11.28 2.05
C ARG A 383 16.21 10.78 2.49
N GLY A 384 15.22 11.65 2.51
CA GLY A 384 13.89 11.24 2.90
C GLY A 384 12.81 12.20 2.41
N ASP A 385 11.59 11.68 2.44
CA ASP A 385 10.40 12.45 2.19
C ASP A 385 9.24 12.03 3.10
N ALA A 386 8.34 12.97 3.34
CA ALA A 386 7.08 12.72 4.02
C ALA A 386 5.96 13.46 3.31
N SER A 387 4.87 12.75 3.01
CA SER A 387 3.68 13.34 2.43
C SER A 387 2.45 13.09 3.30
N TYR A 388 1.56 14.06 3.33
CA TYR A 388 0.31 14.01 4.06
C TYR A 388 -0.83 14.52 3.19
N THR A 389 -1.83 13.68 2.97
CA THR A 389 -3.09 14.04 2.30
C THR A 389 -4.22 13.91 3.29
N ARG A 390 -5.08 14.91 3.39
CA ARG A 390 -6.25 14.90 4.27
C ARG A 390 -7.48 15.49 3.59
N ASP A 391 -8.60 14.77 3.70
CA ASP A 391 -9.91 15.31 3.39
C ASP A 391 -10.36 16.23 4.53
N VAL A 392 -10.56 17.53 4.23
CA VAL A 392 -10.87 18.55 5.25
C VAL A 392 -12.35 18.83 5.36
N TYR A 393 -13.02 19.20 4.30
CA TYR A 393 -14.45 19.52 4.28
C TYR A 393 -15.03 19.17 2.90
N GLU A 394 -16.21 18.52 2.84
CA GLU A 394 -16.96 18.22 1.60
C GLU A 394 -16.08 17.78 0.40
N SER A 395 -15.12 16.90 0.62
CA SER A 395 -14.16 16.39 -0.38
C SER A 395 -13.07 17.39 -0.83
N TRP A 396 -12.94 18.56 -0.17
CA TRP A 396 -11.73 19.35 -0.28
C TRP A 396 -10.54 18.60 0.32
N GLN A 397 -9.39 18.69 -0.31
CA GLN A 397 -8.19 18.01 0.17
C GLN A 397 -7.06 19.01 0.43
N PHE A 398 -6.42 18.84 1.58
CA PHE A 398 -5.13 19.43 1.86
C PHE A 398 -4.04 18.39 1.61
N PHE A 399 -3.02 18.76 0.85
CA PHE A 399 -1.83 17.96 0.61
C PHE A 399 -0.59 18.76 0.97
N THR A 400 0.37 18.09 1.62
CA THR A 400 1.71 18.63 1.83
C THR A 400 2.75 17.54 1.66
N LYS A 401 3.92 17.90 1.14
CA LYS A 401 5.09 17.04 1.01
C LYS A 401 6.32 17.82 1.44
N VAL A 402 7.10 17.22 2.31
CA VAL A 402 8.46 17.67 2.65
C VAL A 402 9.42 16.60 2.16
N GLN A 403 10.52 17.01 1.55
CA GLN A 403 11.57 16.10 1.10
C GLN A 403 12.94 16.77 1.30
N GLY A 404 13.99 15.97 1.49
CA GLY A 404 15.30 16.56 1.67
C GLY A 404 16.42 15.54 1.75
N GLN A 405 17.62 16.10 1.72
CA GLN A 405 18.87 15.38 1.82
C GLN A 405 19.84 16.14 2.73
N LEU A 406 20.60 15.39 3.52
CA LEU A 406 21.71 15.89 4.33
C LEU A 406 22.94 15.01 4.10
N SER A 407 24.00 15.62 3.59
CA SER A 407 25.29 14.96 3.37
C SER A 407 26.39 15.62 4.20
N SER A 408 27.29 14.82 4.71
CA SER A 408 28.48 15.31 5.41
C SER A 408 29.66 15.62 4.48
N GLN A 409 29.58 15.19 3.21
CA GLN A 409 30.66 15.25 2.22
C GLN A 409 30.14 15.88 0.92
N PRO A 410 31.05 16.48 0.11
CA PRO A 410 30.75 16.81 -1.27
C PRO A 410 30.36 15.55 -2.06
N LEU A 411 29.25 15.63 -2.78
CA LEU A 411 28.70 14.54 -3.57
C LEU A 411 28.91 14.79 -5.07
N ILE A 412 29.17 13.73 -5.80
CA ILE A 412 29.11 13.78 -7.27
C ILE A 412 27.66 14.00 -7.72
N SER A 413 27.46 14.56 -8.91
CA SER A 413 26.16 14.98 -9.44
C SER A 413 25.08 13.91 -9.36
N SER A 414 25.43 12.64 -9.61
CA SER A 414 24.51 11.51 -9.56
C SER A 414 23.99 11.17 -8.14
N GLU A 415 24.59 11.73 -7.09
CA GLU A 415 24.18 11.55 -5.69
C GLU A 415 23.63 12.83 -5.05
N GLN A 416 23.70 13.96 -5.76
CA GLN A 416 23.17 15.25 -5.27
C GLN A 416 21.64 15.26 -5.24
N PHE A 417 21.10 16.15 -4.44
CA PHE A 417 19.67 16.45 -4.38
C PHE A 417 19.33 17.49 -5.45
N GLY A 418 18.46 17.13 -6.40
CA GLY A 418 17.97 18.04 -7.43
C GLY A 418 16.69 18.75 -6.99
N ALA A 419 16.57 20.04 -7.30
CA ALA A 419 15.35 20.80 -7.14
C ALA A 419 15.00 21.56 -8.44
N GLY A 420 13.71 21.69 -8.68
CA GLY A 420 13.08 22.16 -9.91
C GLY A 420 12.22 21.05 -10.52
N GLY A 421 11.21 21.44 -11.29
CA GLY A 421 10.29 20.54 -11.98
C GLY A 421 9.13 20.03 -11.13
N LEU A 422 8.40 19.09 -11.70
CA LEU A 422 7.11 18.62 -11.15
C LEU A 422 7.26 17.90 -9.79
N GLY A 423 8.41 17.33 -9.54
CA GLY A 423 8.67 16.55 -8.31
C GLY A 423 8.98 17.40 -7.08
N THR A 424 9.42 18.65 -7.27
CA THR A 424 9.92 19.51 -6.20
C THR A 424 9.34 20.91 -6.24
N VAL A 425 9.70 21.76 -7.24
CA VAL A 425 9.24 23.15 -7.37
C VAL A 425 8.78 23.39 -8.81
N ARG A 426 7.47 23.35 -9.05
CA ARG A 426 6.86 23.61 -10.36
C ARG A 426 7.11 25.05 -10.80
N GLY A 427 7.21 25.29 -12.10
CA GLY A 427 7.60 26.58 -12.65
C GLY A 427 9.07 26.66 -13.05
N TYR A 428 9.92 25.78 -12.50
CA TYR A 428 11.31 25.58 -12.88
C TYR A 428 11.47 24.33 -13.75
N LEU A 429 12.59 24.20 -14.44
CA LEU A 429 12.95 22.99 -15.19
C LEU A 429 13.26 21.83 -14.25
N GLU A 430 13.28 20.61 -14.77
CA GLU A 430 13.64 19.43 -13.98
C GLU A 430 15.11 19.54 -13.55
N SER A 431 15.36 19.37 -12.24
CA SER A 431 16.68 19.54 -11.62
C SER A 431 17.41 20.83 -12.02
N GLU A 432 16.68 21.93 -11.99
CA GLU A 432 17.22 23.27 -12.32
C GLU A 432 18.48 23.61 -11.51
N VAL A 433 18.51 23.18 -10.25
CA VAL A 433 19.68 23.27 -9.37
C VAL A 433 19.88 21.95 -8.62
N MET A 434 21.15 21.69 -8.30
CA MET A 434 21.59 20.50 -7.57
C MET A 434 22.44 20.89 -6.36
N GLY A 435 22.35 20.16 -5.27
CA GLY A 435 23.12 20.41 -4.05
C GLY A 435 23.39 19.16 -3.24
N ASP A 436 24.41 19.22 -2.39
CA ASP A 436 24.73 18.10 -1.47
C ASP A 436 23.71 17.99 -0.35
N ASN A 437 23.21 19.15 0.11
CA ASN A 437 22.14 19.27 1.08
C ASN A 437 20.97 20.02 0.46
N GLY A 438 19.77 19.63 0.83
CA GLY A 438 18.57 20.30 0.34
C GLY A 438 17.33 19.97 1.16
N ILE A 439 16.40 20.90 1.15
CA ILE A 439 15.05 20.70 1.68
C ILE A 439 14.04 21.32 0.72
N GLY A 440 12.97 20.60 0.42
CA GLY A 440 11.85 21.07 -0.39
C GLY A 440 10.53 20.90 0.35
N LEU A 441 9.62 21.84 0.14
CA LEU A 441 8.26 21.84 0.66
C LEU A 441 7.28 22.11 -0.48
N SER A 442 6.23 21.29 -0.56
CA SER A 442 5.08 21.50 -1.44
C SER A 442 3.81 21.48 -0.60
N VAL A 443 2.92 22.43 -0.85
CA VAL A 443 1.59 22.53 -0.24
C VAL A 443 0.57 22.71 -1.36
N GLU A 444 -0.47 21.86 -1.37
CA GLU A 444 -1.58 21.98 -2.32
C GLU A 444 -2.92 22.03 -1.58
N PHE A 445 -3.80 22.87 -2.08
CA PHE A 445 -5.21 22.87 -1.69
C PHE A 445 -6.06 22.49 -2.89
N ARG A 446 -6.72 21.32 -2.80
CA ARG A 446 -7.41 20.67 -3.90
C ARG A 446 -8.92 20.80 -3.73
N ALA A 447 -9.61 21.27 -4.75
CA ALA A 447 -11.08 21.36 -4.78
C ALA A 447 -11.72 19.95 -4.84
N PRO A 448 -13.01 19.84 -4.49
CA PRO A 448 -13.78 18.64 -4.72
C PRO A 448 -13.74 18.21 -6.19
N PRO A 449 -13.73 16.90 -6.48
CA PRO A 449 -13.75 16.43 -7.85
C PRO A 449 -15.12 16.73 -8.49
N VAL A 450 -15.09 17.20 -9.73
CA VAL A 450 -16.28 17.32 -10.57
C VAL A 450 -16.36 16.08 -11.43
N THR A 451 -17.53 15.43 -11.46
CA THR A 451 -17.82 14.27 -12.30
C THR A 451 -18.84 14.65 -13.35
N LEU A 452 -18.60 14.31 -14.61
CA LEU A 452 -19.51 14.55 -15.73
C LEU A 452 -19.91 13.20 -16.36
N GLY A 453 -20.94 12.61 -15.78
CA GLY A 453 -21.70 11.46 -16.28
C GLY A 453 -20.95 10.43 -17.10
N GLY A 454 -20.33 9.43 -16.49
CA GLY A 454 -19.75 8.24 -17.16
C GLY A 454 -18.59 8.46 -18.14
N PHE A 455 -18.30 9.71 -18.48
CA PHE A 455 -17.31 10.12 -19.45
C PHE A 455 -16.05 10.71 -18.78
N LEU A 456 -16.25 11.55 -17.77
CA LEU A 456 -15.20 12.19 -16.98
C LEU A 456 -15.36 11.78 -15.52
N ASN A 457 -14.53 10.86 -15.07
CA ASN A 457 -14.64 10.27 -13.74
C ASN A 457 -14.13 11.21 -12.65
N GLU A 458 -13.16 12.04 -12.98
CA GLU A 458 -12.63 13.04 -12.08
C GLU A 458 -12.11 14.26 -12.86
N TRP A 459 -12.52 15.44 -12.45
CA TRP A 459 -11.92 16.71 -12.84
C TRP A 459 -11.70 17.52 -11.58
N ARG A 460 -10.45 17.67 -11.19
CA ARG A 460 -10.07 18.29 -9.92
C ARG A 460 -9.12 19.45 -10.16
N PHE A 461 -9.47 20.61 -9.63
CA PHE A 461 -8.62 21.79 -9.62
C PHE A 461 -7.87 21.90 -8.31
N TYR A 462 -6.72 22.56 -8.33
CA TYR A 462 -5.93 22.85 -7.14
C TYR A 462 -5.07 24.08 -7.33
N ILE A 463 -4.70 24.68 -6.20
CA ILE A 463 -3.66 25.70 -6.12
C ILE A 463 -2.51 25.15 -5.30
N PHE A 464 -1.31 25.66 -5.54
CA PHE A 464 -0.13 25.21 -4.84
C PHE A 464 0.86 26.35 -4.54
N GLY A 465 1.67 26.13 -3.51
CA GLY A 465 2.86 26.91 -3.19
C GLY A 465 4.01 25.95 -2.85
N GLU A 466 5.17 26.19 -3.44
CA GLU A 466 6.33 25.31 -3.34
C GLU A 466 7.60 26.11 -3.13
N GLY A 467 8.58 25.51 -2.45
CA GLY A 467 9.89 26.10 -2.28
C GLY A 467 10.94 25.05 -1.95
N ALA A 468 12.17 25.33 -2.33
CA ALA A 468 13.33 24.53 -2.00
C ALA A 468 14.56 25.41 -1.70
N GLY A 469 15.38 24.93 -0.76
CA GLY A 469 16.70 25.51 -0.47
C GLY A 469 17.75 24.43 -0.53
N LEU A 470 18.84 24.68 -1.26
CA LEU A 470 19.95 23.75 -1.44
C LEU A 470 21.26 24.39 -1.06
N THR A 471 22.22 23.58 -0.65
CA THR A 471 23.61 24.02 -0.38
C THR A 471 24.62 23.01 -0.88
N LEU A 472 25.77 23.53 -1.34
CA LEU A 472 26.94 22.74 -1.67
C LEU A 472 27.91 22.73 -0.50
N ASN A 473 28.46 21.57 -0.18
CA ASN A 473 29.60 21.42 0.71
C ASN A 473 30.90 21.74 -0.06
N ASP A 474 31.84 22.40 0.58
CA ASP A 474 33.13 22.72 0.01
C ASP A 474 33.06 23.27 -1.44
N ALA A 475 32.17 24.27 -1.65
CA ALA A 475 32.04 24.93 -2.95
C ALA A 475 33.35 25.63 -3.35
N LEU A 476 33.66 25.68 -4.65
CA LEU A 476 34.78 26.44 -5.16
C LEU A 476 34.56 27.94 -4.96
N ALA A 477 35.64 28.74 -4.94
CA ALA A 477 35.58 30.15 -4.61
C ALA A 477 34.65 30.98 -5.54
N ASP A 478 34.52 30.57 -6.78
CA ASP A 478 33.72 31.19 -7.85
C ASP A 478 32.37 30.48 -8.08
N GLN A 479 32.03 29.47 -7.25
CA GLN A 479 30.80 28.68 -7.35
C GLN A 479 29.79 29.15 -6.30
N ASP A 480 28.56 29.39 -6.75
CA ASP A 480 27.44 29.60 -5.83
C ASP A 480 27.23 28.37 -4.95
N SER A 481 27.21 28.60 -3.63
CA SER A 481 27.08 27.55 -2.64
C SER A 481 25.67 27.38 -2.10
N ARG A 482 24.74 28.26 -2.47
CA ARG A 482 23.36 28.28 -1.97
C ARG A 482 22.37 28.62 -3.08
N PHE A 483 21.31 27.84 -3.17
CA PHE A 483 20.25 28.00 -4.15
C PHE A 483 18.89 28.03 -3.46
N PHE A 484 17.98 28.86 -3.97
CA PHE A 484 16.64 28.98 -3.43
C PHE A 484 15.62 29.11 -4.55
N LEU A 485 14.70 28.15 -4.62
CA LEU A 485 13.58 28.13 -5.53
C LEU A 485 12.29 28.38 -4.75
N ALA A 486 11.37 29.14 -5.33
CA ALA A 486 10.03 29.32 -4.80
C ALA A 486 9.05 29.54 -5.95
N SER A 487 7.88 28.97 -5.86
CA SER A 487 6.82 29.14 -6.85
C SER A 487 5.42 29.06 -6.23
N ILE A 488 4.48 29.67 -6.94
CA ILE A 488 3.05 29.51 -6.72
C ILE A 488 2.40 29.10 -8.04
N GLY A 489 1.23 28.49 -7.96
CA GLY A 489 0.56 28.12 -9.18
C GLY A 489 -0.80 27.50 -8.97
N ALA A 490 -1.38 27.08 -10.09
CA ALA A 490 -2.64 26.37 -10.15
C ALA A 490 -2.52 25.20 -11.13
N GLY A 491 -3.32 24.19 -10.90
CA GLY A 491 -3.33 23.04 -11.79
C GLY A 491 -4.68 22.34 -11.81
N MET A 492 -4.77 21.37 -12.70
CA MET A 492 -5.92 20.47 -12.77
C MET A 492 -5.48 19.05 -13.06
N ARG A 493 -6.27 18.11 -12.55
CA ARG A 493 -6.15 16.65 -12.85
C ARG A 493 -7.44 16.17 -13.47
N LEU A 494 -7.29 15.32 -14.47
CA LEU A 494 -8.38 14.74 -15.23
C LEU A 494 -8.25 13.23 -15.20
N LYS A 495 -9.35 12.51 -14.93
CA LYS A 495 -9.46 11.08 -15.14
C LYS A 495 -10.64 10.83 -16.08
N PHE A 496 -10.30 10.42 -17.28
CA PHE A 496 -11.24 10.16 -18.35
C PHE A 496 -11.42 8.66 -18.50
N ARG A 497 -12.66 8.19 -18.29
CA ARG A 497 -12.93 6.77 -18.14
C ARG A 497 -11.98 6.12 -17.11
N GLU A 498 -11.69 4.85 -17.27
CA GLU A 498 -10.84 4.12 -16.29
C GLU A 498 -9.35 4.22 -16.60
N HIS A 499 -8.98 4.44 -17.85
CA HIS A 499 -7.63 4.23 -18.36
C HIS A 499 -6.88 5.50 -18.76
N PHE A 500 -7.56 6.61 -19.01
CA PHE A 500 -6.92 7.84 -19.50
C PHE A 500 -6.86 8.89 -18.40
N ASN A 501 -5.69 9.47 -18.23
CA ASN A 501 -5.42 10.47 -17.22
C ASN A 501 -4.70 11.67 -17.84
N GLY A 502 -4.86 12.84 -17.22
CA GLY A 502 -4.16 14.03 -17.60
C GLY A 502 -3.91 14.96 -16.42
N SER A 503 -2.84 15.71 -16.48
CA SER A 503 -2.59 16.85 -15.58
C SER A 503 -2.05 18.05 -16.34
N LEU A 504 -2.37 19.22 -15.85
CA LEU A 504 -1.90 20.49 -16.36
C LEU A 504 -1.57 21.38 -15.17
N ASP A 505 -0.34 21.88 -15.10
CA ASP A 505 0.17 22.70 -14.01
C ASP A 505 0.75 24.00 -14.58
N LEU A 506 0.28 25.14 -14.11
CA LEU A 506 0.85 26.44 -14.37
C LEU A 506 1.59 26.91 -13.13
N GLY A 507 2.91 26.90 -13.17
CA GLY A 507 3.78 27.40 -12.10
C GLY A 507 4.39 28.74 -12.45
N VAL A 508 4.41 29.64 -11.48
CA VAL A 508 5.03 30.99 -11.61
C VAL A 508 6.21 31.04 -10.64
N PRO A 509 7.46 31.03 -11.14
CA PRO A 509 8.64 31.17 -10.29
C PRO A 509 8.66 32.56 -9.64
N LEU A 510 8.95 32.61 -8.35
CA LEU A 510 9.05 33.85 -7.56
C LEU A 510 10.49 34.36 -7.44
N ARG A 511 11.45 33.62 -7.93
CA ARG A 511 12.88 33.93 -7.94
C ARG A 511 13.50 33.47 -9.25
N SER A 512 14.48 34.20 -9.73
CA SER A 512 15.36 33.72 -10.81
C SER A 512 16.37 32.77 -10.21
N GLU A 513 16.54 31.60 -10.86
CA GLU A 513 17.54 30.64 -10.49
C GLU A 513 17.86 29.76 -11.72
N GLY A 514 19.12 29.42 -11.92
CA GLY A 514 19.56 28.68 -13.10
C GLY A 514 19.21 29.40 -14.41
N THR A 515 18.46 28.74 -15.27
CA THR A 515 17.98 29.31 -16.55
C THR A 515 16.57 29.88 -16.46
N THR A 516 15.91 29.78 -15.31
CA THR A 516 14.52 30.23 -15.11
C THR A 516 14.49 31.65 -14.52
N GLU A 517 13.79 32.58 -15.20
CA GLU A 517 13.60 33.95 -14.72
C GLU A 517 12.35 34.06 -13.81
N HIS A 518 12.40 35.02 -12.88
CA HIS A 518 11.27 35.31 -11.99
C HIS A 518 10.05 35.79 -12.78
N PHE A 519 8.86 35.36 -12.35
CA PHE A 519 7.57 35.66 -12.97
C PHE A 519 7.41 35.20 -14.43
N GLU A 520 8.28 34.34 -14.94
CA GLU A 520 8.09 33.68 -16.21
C GLU A 520 7.25 32.41 -16.01
N PRO A 521 5.93 32.41 -16.35
CA PRO A 521 5.07 31.29 -16.07
C PRO A 521 5.41 30.09 -16.96
N ARG A 522 5.50 28.90 -16.36
CA ARG A 522 5.75 27.65 -17.08
C ARG A 522 4.54 26.72 -16.98
N LEU A 523 4.10 26.25 -18.14
CA LEU A 523 3.04 25.27 -18.27
C LEU A 523 3.65 23.88 -18.38
N THR A 524 3.34 23.00 -17.42
CA THR A 524 3.70 21.58 -17.45
C THR A 524 2.47 20.75 -17.70
N PHE A 525 2.56 19.78 -18.62
CA PHE A 525 1.48 18.85 -18.87
C PHE A 525 1.97 17.39 -18.82
N ARG A 526 1.04 16.51 -18.48
CA ARG A 526 1.18 15.06 -18.58
C ARG A 526 -0.14 14.48 -19.07
N VAL A 527 -0.07 13.57 -20.02
CA VAL A 527 -1.20 12.77 -20.51
C VAL A 527 -0.73 11.32 -20.55
N TRP A 528 -1.47 10.45 -19.91
CA TRP A 528 -1.11 9.04 -19.87
C TRP A 528 -2.31 8.11 -19.94
N ALA A 529 -2.06 6.95 -20.51
CA ALA A 529 -2.99 5.81 -20.51
C ALA A 529 -2.37 4.65 -19.72
N GLU A 530 -3.21 3.94 -18.99
CA GLU A 530 -2.81 2.77 -18.19
C GLU A 530 -3.86 1.65 -18.32
N PHE A 531 -3.41 0.41 -18.29
CA PHE A 531 -4.30 -0.77 -18.36
C PHE A 531 -3.75 -1.91 -17.49
#